data_d96d2d8ac853cfb76ad668200049725b
#
_entry.id   d96d2d8ac853cfb76ad668200049725b
#
_cell.length_a   1.000
_cell.length_b   1.000
_cell.length_c   1.000
_cell.angle_alpha   90.00
_cell.angle_beta   90.00
_cell.angle_gamma   90.00
#
_symmetry.space_group_name_H-M   'P 1'
#
loop_
_entity.id
_entity.type
_entity.pdbx_description
1 polymer ?
#
loop_
_entity_poly.entity_id
_entity_poly.type
_entity_poly.pdbx_seq_one_letter_code
_entity_poly.pdbx_strand_id
1 'polypeptide(L)'
;MKTLFGAIVVDGRGKLGGHVASKNRHGSYFRTKVSPSQPASTYSSNVRARLSTISQAWRGLTEASRILWNNAVADFKKSDVFGAIHSPSGFNLYQMLN
;
A
#
# COMPACT_ATOMS: atom_id res chain seq x y z
N MET A 1 -8.99 8.98 -1.26
CA MET A 1 -10.31 8.58 -1.78
C MET A 1 -10.13 7.66 -2.98
N LYS A 2 -10.71 6.49 -2.93
CA LYS A 2 -10.68 5.55 -4.05
C LYS A 2 -11.68 5.97 -5.13
N THR A 3 -11.31 5.81 -6.41
CA THR A 3 -12.14 6.24 -7.55
C THR A 3 -12.24 5.15 -8.60
N LEU A 4 -13.39 5.12 -9.29
CA LEU A 4 -13.57 4.34 -10.51
C LEU A 4 -13.81 5.33 -11.66
N PHE A 5 -12.99 5.23 -12.70
CA PHE A 5 -13.16 6.03 -13.89
C PHE A 5 -14.21 5.42 -14.82
N GLY A 6 -15.03 6.28 -15.42
CA GLY A 6 -16.09 5.88 -16.34
C GLY A 6 -15.66 5.88 -17.80
N ALA A 7 -16.66 5.87 -18.69
CA ALA A 7 -16.44 5.76 -20.14
C ALA A 7 -15.67 6.93 -20.76
N ILE A 8 -15.75 8.14 -20.19
CA ILE A 8 -15.10 9.34 -20.74
C ILE A 8 -13.64 9.45 -20.26
N VAL A 9 -13.38 9.06 -19.00
CA VAL A 9 -12.03 9.07 -18.43
C VAL A 9 -11.70 7.65 -18.00
N VAL A 10 -10.76 7.01 -18.68
CA VAL A 10 -10.37 5.63 -18.43
C VAL A 10 -9.32 5.54 -17.32
N ASP A 11 -8.39 6.50 -17.26
CA ASP A 11 -7.33 6.55 -16.25
C ASP A 11 -6.86 8.00 -16.06
N GLY A 12 -6.28 8.29 -14.91
CA GLY A 12 -5.73 9.59 -14.62
C GLY A 12 -4.60 9.54 -13.62
N ARG A 13 -3.52 10.26 -13.90
CA ARG A 13 -2.39 10.41 -13.00
C ARG A 13 -1.91 11.84 -13.00
N GLY A 14 -1.48 12.33 -11.86
CA GLY A 14 -0.86 13.62 -11.75
C GLY A 14 -1.60 14.56 -10.80
N LYS A 15 -1.19 15.81 -10.84
CA LYS A 15 -1.63 16.86 -9.94
C LYS A 15 -2.82 17.62 -10.55
N LEU A 16 -3.87 17.74 -9.79
CA LEU A 16 -5.08 18.47 -10.19
C LEU A 16 -5.46 19.45 -9.06
N GLY A 17 -4.99 20.69 -9.16
CA GLY A 17 -5.21 21.67 -8.10
C GLY A 17 -4.63 21.24 -6.75
N GLY A 18 -5.48 21.17 -5.73
CA GLY A 18 -5.12 20.69 -4.39
C GLY A 18 -5.13 19.17 -4.22
N HIS A 19 -5.37 18.41 -5.29
CA HIS A 19 -5.47 16.96 -5.26
C HIS A 19 -4.45 16.30 -6.17
N VAL A 20 -4.18 15.04 -5.92
CA VAL A 20 -3.31 14.21 -6.77
C VAL A 20 -4.06 12.94 -7.14
N ALA A 21 -4.20 12.71 -8.45
CA ALA A 21 -4.67 11.44 -8.98
C ALA A 21 -3.51 10.45 -9.06
N SER A 22 -3.71 9.26 -8.53
CA SER A 22 -2.71 8.21 -8.51
C SER A 22 -3.35 6.84 -8.70
N LYS A 23 -2.53 5.83 -9.00
CA LYS A 23 -2.99 4.47 -9.21
C LYS A 23 -2.04 3.50 -8.52
N ASN A 24 -2.59 2.53 -7.84
CA ASN A 24 -1.85 1.42 -7.24
C ASN A 24 -2.40 0.08 -7.75
N ARG A 25 -1.90 -1.04 -7.22
CA ARG A 25 -2.38 -2.39 -7.60
C ARG A 25 -3.87 -2.62 -7.33
N HIS A 26 -4.47 -1.84 -6.47
CA HIS A 26 -5.89 -1.96 -6.09
C HIS A 26 -6.81 -0.96 -6.80
N GLY A 27 -6.29 -0.20 -7.75
CA GLY A 27 -7.03 0.73 -8.58
C GLY A 27 -6.65 2.19 -8.41
N SER A 28 -7.46 3.04 -8.99
CA SER A 28 -7.26 4.49 -9.00
C SER A 28 -7.79 5.16 -7.74
N TYR A 29 -7.14 6.22 -7.31
CA TYR A 29 -7.57 7.00 -6.15
C TYR A 29 -7.14 8.46 -6.27
N PHE A 30 -7.87 9.33 -5.58
CA PHE A 30 -7.48 10.72 -5.35
C PHE A 30 -7.01 10.89 -3.91
N ARG A 31 -6.00 11.70 -3.72
CA ARG A 31 -5.55 12.14 -2.40
C ARG A 31 -5.33 13.64 -2.38
N THR A 32 -5.48 14.25 -1.21
CA THR A 32 -5.09 15.64 -1.02
C THR A 32 -3.57 15.77 -1.15
N LYS A 33 -3.14 16.80 -1.85
CA LYS A 33 -1.72 17.14 -1.93
C LYS A 33 -1.26 17.66 -0.56
N VAL A 34 -0.34 16.95 0.06
CA VAL A 34 0.26 17.35 1.34
C VAL A 34 1.75 17.54 1.16
N SER A 35 2.25 18.69 1.59
CA SER A 35 3.68 18.92 1.72
C SER A 35 4.08 18.67 3.17
N PRO A 36 4.97 17.72 3.46
CA PRO A 36 5.41 17.46 4.84
C PRO A 36 6.10 18.71 5.40
N SER A 37 5.56 19.25 6.49
CA SER A 37 6.10 20.46 7.13
C SER A 37 6.66 20.22 8.54
N GLN A 38 6.47 19.00 9.06
CA GLN A 38 6.90 18.68 10.42
C GLN A 38 8.31 18.05 10.43
N PRO A 39 9.17 18.46 11.38
CA PRO A 39 10.45 17.82 11.58
C PRO A 39 10.27 16.37 12.03
N ALA A 40 11.25 15.51 11.73
CA ALA A 40 11.24 14.13 12.16
C ALA A 40 11.29 14.06 13.70
N SER A 41 10.28 13.41 14.30
CA SER A 41 10.26 13.11 15.73
C SER A 41 10.98 11.79 16.01
N THR A 42 11.42 11.58 17.25
CA THR A 42 11.99 10.30 17.69
C THR A 42 11.04 9.14 17.44
N TYR A 43 9.73 9.34 17.67
CA TYR A 43 8.70 8.34 17.38
C TYR A 43 8.67 7.97 15.88
N SER A 44 8.64 8.98 15.00
CA SER A 44 8.64 8.75 13.55
C SER A 44 9.90 8.01 13.10
N SER A 45 11.05 8.37 13.64
CA SER A 45 12.33 7.71 13.35
C SER A 45 12.32 6.24 13.77
N ASN A 46 11.75 5.93 14.94
CA ASN A 46 11.63 4.57 15.45
C ASN A 46 10.70 3.72 14.57
N VAL A 47 9.56 4.28 14.14
CA VAL A 47 8.63 3.57 13.23
C VAL A 47 9.30 3.27 11.89
N ARG A 48 10.02 4.23 11.33
CA ARG A 48 10.78 4.03 10.07
C ARG A 48 11.87 2.99 10.22
N ALA A 49 12.58 2.98 11.35
CA ALA A 49 13.61 1.98 11.64
C ALA A 49 13.02 0.57 11.74
N ARG A 50 11.88 0.40 12.40
CA ARG A 50 11.16 -0.88 12.47
C ARG A 50 10.75 -1.37 11.09
N LEU A 51 10.16 -0.50 10.27
CA LEU A 51 9.76 -0.84 8.92
C LEU A 51 10.96 -1.25 8.06
N SER A 52 12.08 -0.54 8.17
CA SER A 52 13.32 -0.88 7.49
C SER A 52 13.84 -2.25 7.91
N THR A 53 13.84 -2.56 9.20
CA THR A 53 14.28 -3.86 9.73
C THR A 53 13.41 -5.00 9.21
N ILE A 54 12.08 -4.84 9.21
CA ILE A 54 11.15 -5.84 8.68
C ILE A 54 11.35 -6.04 7.18
N SER A 55 11.58 -4.97 6.43
CA SER A 55 11.84 -5.06 4.98
C SER A 55 13.13 -5.78 4.66
N GLN A 56 14.18 -5.57 5.45
CA GLN A 56 15.44 -6.30 5.31
C GLN A 56 15.28 -7.79 5.67
N ALA A 57 14.53 -8.09 6.73
CA ALA A 57 14.22 -9.46 7.11
C ALA A 57 13.46 -10.20 5.99
N TRP A 58 12.50 -9.55 5.34
CA TRP A 58 11.80 -10.11 4.17
C TRP A 58 12.76 -10.47 3.03
N ARG A 59 13.72 -9.60 2.75
CA ARG A 59 14.74 -9.87 1.70
C ARG A 59 15.63 -11.06 2.04
N GLY A 60 15.87 -11.30 3.33
CA GLY A 60 16.66 -12.43 3.81
C GLY A 60 15.91 -13.77 3.82
N LEU A 61 14.59 -13.79 3.61
CA LEU A 61 13.81 -15.01 3.55
C LEU A 61 14.15 -15.84 2.30
N THR A 62 14.08 -17.16 2.44
CA THR A 62 14.20 -18.07 1.30
C THR A 62 12.99 -17.93 0.38
N GLU A 63 13.16 -18.28 -0.89
CA GLU A 63 12.08 -18.24 -1.88
C GLU A 63 10.89 -19.12 -1.44
N ALA A 64 11.15 -20.29 -0.89
CA ALA A 64 10.11 -21.17 -0.36
C ALA A 64 9.27 -20.49 0.73
N SER A 65 9.93 -19.78 1.65
CA SER A 65 9.23 -19.03 2.71
C SER A 65 8.38 -17.89 2.14
N ARG A 66 8.88 -17.16 1.13
CA ARG A 66 8.10 -16.11 0.46
C ARG A 66 6.87 -16.66 -0.26
N ILE A 67 7.00 -17.83 -0.89
CA ILE A 67 5.87 -18.51 -1.55
C ILE A 67 4.80 -18.88 -0.52
N LEU A 68 5.17 -19.38 0.65
CA LEU A 68 4.22 -19.68 1.73
C LEU A 68 3.46 -18.43 2.17
N TRP A 69 4.14 -17.30 2.34
CA TRP A 69 3.51 -16.04 2.66
C TRP A 69 2.57 -15.55 1.57
N ASN A 70 2.97 -15.68 0.30
CA ASN A 70 2.12 -15.31 -0.84
C ASN A 70 0.86 -16.19 -0.94
N ASN A 71 0.95 -17.45 -0.59
CA ASN A 71 -0.19 -18.37 -0.58
C ASN A 71 -1.14 -18.07 0.60
N ALA A 72 -0.62 -17.67 1.74
CA ALA A 72 -1.40 -17.34 2.92
C ALA A 72 -2.27 -16.08 2.73
N VAL A 73 -1.98 -15.20 1.78
CA VAL A 73 -2.76 -13.98 1.55
C VAL A 73 -4.22 -14.25 1.16
N ALA A 74 -4.53 -15.43 0.65
CA ALA A 74 -5.89 -15.80 0.30
C ALA A 74 -6.86 -15.75 1.48
N ASP A 75 -6.38 -15.98 2.70
CA ASP A 75 -7.18 -15.95 3.92
C ASP A 75 -7.37 -14.54 4.49
N PHE A 76 -6.67 -13.54 3.96
CA PHE A 76 -6.67 -12.15 4.44
C PHE A 76 -7.24 -11.16 3.45
N LYS A 77 -8.24 -11.59 2.69
CA LYS A 77 -8.93 -10.73 1.72
C LYS A 77 -9.75 -9.66 2.41
N LYS A 78 -9.77 -8.47 1.82
CA LYS A 78 -10.60 -7.34 2.26
C LYS A 78 -11.39 -6.78 1.09
N SER A 79 -12.62 -6.34 1.35
CA SER A 79 -13.41 -5.59 0.37
C SER A 79 -13.07 -4.10 0.45
N ASP A 80 -13.13 -3.44 -0.69
CA ASP A 80 -13.02 -1.99 -0.77
C ASP A 80 -14.40 -1.31 -0.67
N VAL A 81 -14.41 0.04 -0.76
CA VAL A 81 -15.65 0.84 -0.72
C VAL A 81 -16.61 0.54 -1.86
N PHE A 82 -16.15 -0.06 -2.97
CA PHE A 82 -16.96 -0.46 -4.11
C PHE A 82 -17.36 -1.94 -4.10
N GLY A 83 -17.05 -2.65 -3.02
CA GLY A 83 -17.34 -4.06 -2.86
C GLY A 83 -16.37 -5.02 -3.57
N ALA A 84 -15.35 -4.52 -4.26
CA ALA A 84 -14.33 -5.36 -4.87
C ALA A 84 -13.45 -6.01 -3.80
N ILE A 85 -13.16 -7.29 -3.95
CA ILE A 85 -12.34 -8.05 -3.01
C ILE A 85 -10.87 -7.97 -3.44
N HIS A 86 -10.02 -7.56 -2.51
CA HIS A 86 -8.58 -7.48 -2.71
C HIS A 86 -7.83 -8.28 -1.66
N SER A 87 -6.74 -8.92 -2.08
CA SER A 87 -5.81 -9.57 -1.16
C SER A 87 -4.55 -8.72 -0.99
N PRO A 88 -3.92 -8.67 0.20
CA PRO A 88 -2.64 -8.03 0.38
C PRO A 88 -1.55 -8.78 -0.43
N SER A 89 -0.37 -8.18 -0.58
CA SER A 89 0.80 -8.93 -1.03
C SER A 89 1.38 -9.76 0.12
N GLY A 90 2.15 -10.80 -0.18
CA GLY A 90 2.84 -11.58 0.86
C GLY A 90 3.73 -10.71 1.74
N PHE A 91 4.39 -9.72 1.16
CA PHE A 91 5.19 -8.74 1.89
C PHE A 91 4.35 -7.88 2.84
N ASN A 92 3.20 -7.38 2.40
CA ASN A 92 2.30 -6.61 3.25
C ASN A 92 1.74 -7.44 4.40
N LEU A 93 1.41 -8.70 4.14
CA LEU A 93 0.95 -9.62 5.18
C LEU A 93 2.06 -9.87 6.21
N TYR A 94 3.29 -10.09 5.75
CA TYR A 94 4.46 -10.26 6.62
C TYR A 94 4.66 -9.03 7.51
N GLN A 95 4.59 -7.82 6.96
CA GLN A 95 4.70 -6.58 7.74
C GLN A 95 3.57 -6.41 8.76
N MET A 96 2.35 -6.79 8.41
CA MET A 96 1.18 -6.65 9.27
C MET A 96 1.25 -7.58 10.49
N LEU A 97 1.77 -8.79 10.34
CA LEU A 97 1.84 -9.81 11.38
C LEU A 97 3.16 -9.78 12.20
N ASN A 98 4.14 -9.04 11.75
CA ASN A 98 5.41 -8.83 12.44
C ASN A 98 5.57 -7.35 12.84
#